data_49a4a4b773255146ee9d1540dbed5115
#
_entry.id   49a4a4b773255146ee9d1540dbed5115
#
_cell.length_a   1.000
_cell.length_b   1.000
_cell.length_c   1.000
_cell.angle_alpha   90.00
_cell.angle_beta   90.00
_cell.angle_gamma   90.00
#
_symmetry.space_group_name_H-M   'P 1'
#
loop_
_entity.id
_entity.type
_entity.pdbx_description
1 polymer ?
#
loop_
_entity_poly.entity_id
_entity_poly.type
_entity_poly.pdbx_seq_one_letter_code
_entity_poly.pdbx_strand_id
1 'polypeptide(L)'
;AFFVNLYDIKQTPKYSMKTLAYHEATPGHHHQIAHSMENDDLTLYRRFGYRTSAFSEGWALYAEQLALEAGLAPDPYDELGILQSEIFRAVRLVVDTGIHYKKWTRDEAIAYMKSKTGMSDTECRVEIERYIVWPGQALSYKVGMIKILELRQKAMDALGDKFSIKDFHSAVLDHGIPPLFIVEQKVDEMIEEALNS
;
A
#
# COMPACT_ATOMS: atom_id res chain seq x y z
N ALA A 1 2.90 15.41 -10.70
CA ALA A 1 4.35 15.53 -10.85
C ALA A 1 5.05 14.58 -9.88
N PHE A 2 6.12 13.93 -10.33
CA PHE A 2 6.96 13.05 -9.51
C PHE A 2 8.18 13.86 -9.03
N PHE A 3 8.37 13.95 -7.71
CA PHE A 3 9.47 14.70 -7.13
C PHE A 3 10.50 13.75 -6.52
N VAL A 4 11.77 13.99 -6.84
CA VAL A 4 12.89 13.23 -6.25
C VAL A 4 13.54 14.08 -5.16
N ASN A 5 13.71 13.51 -3.96
CA ASN A 5 14.44 14.17 -2.90
C ASN A 5 15.95 14.15 -3.19
N LEU A 6 16.53 15.31 -3.43
CA LEU A 6 17.96 15.48 -3.72
C LEU A 6 18.77 16.01 -2.54
N TYR A 7 18.18 16.08 -1.35
CA TYR A 7 18.85 16.61 -0.16
C TYR A 7 20.13 15.84 0.19
N ASP A 8 20.02 14.50 0.19
CA ASP A 8 21.19 13.62 0.32
C ASP A 8 21.02 12.42 -0.62
N ILE A 9 21.68 12.50 -1.77
CA ILE A 9 21.58 11.48 -2.82
C ILE A 9 22.10 10.10 -2.39
N LYS A 10 22.93 10.04 -1.36
CA LYS A 10 23.44 8.77 -0.81
C LYS A 10 22.36 7.99 -0.07
N GLN A 11 21.29 8.66 0.37
CA GLN A 11 20.15 8.05 1.03
C GLN A 11 19.04 7.62 0.05
N THR A 12 19.26 7.84 -1.27
CA THR A 12 18.31 7.43 -2.30
C THR A 12 18.93 6.34 -3.18
N PRO A 13 18.92 5.07 -2.73
CA PRO A 13 19.55 3.98 -3.46
C PRO A 13 18.78 3.66 -4.74
N LYS A 14 19.50 3.33 -5.81
CA LYS A 14 18.90 3.04 -7.12
C LYS A 14 17.92 1.87 -7.09
N TYR A 15 18.15 0.87 -6.25
CA TYR A 15 17.30 -0.31 -6.14
C TYR A 15 15.88 -0.01 -5.61
N SER A 16 15.70 1.10 -4.89
CA SER A 16 14.37 1.52 -4.41
C SER A 16 13.58 2.35 -5.42
N MET A 17 14.22 2.82 -6.50
CA MET A 17 13.59 3.77 -7.43
C MET A 17 12.43 3.15 -8.21
N LYS A 18 12.57 1.90 -8.68
CA LYS A 18 11.49 1.21 -9.40
C LYS A 18 10.32 0.92 -8.47
N THR A 19 10.61 0.45 -7.26
CA THR A 19 9.59 0.22 -6.23
C THR A 19 8.78 1.49 -5.96
N LEU A 20 9.47 2.61 -5.76
CA LEU A 20 8.81 3.90 -5.58
C LEU A 20 7.99 4.30 -6.80
N ALA A 21 8.48 4.04 -8.02
CA ALA A 21 7.73 4.31 -9.23
C ALA A 21 6.46 3.46 -9.34
N TYR A 22 6.48 2.19 -8.95
CA TYR A 22 5.29 1.34 -8.89
C TYR A 22 4.30 1.80 -7.83
N HIS A 23 4.79 2.27 -6.69
CA HIS A 23 3.96 2.82 -5.62
C HIS A 23 3.26 4.12 -6.05
N GLU A 24 4.00 5.08 -6.58
CA GLU A 24 3.49 6.42 -6.88
C GLU A 24 2.81 6.54 -8.24
N ALA A 25 3.30 5.82 -9.25
CA ALA A 25 2.79 5.93 -10.62
C ALA A 25 1.80 4.80 -10.96
N THR A 26 2.19 3.88 -11.83
CA THR A 26 1.36 2.77 -12.31
C THR A 26 2.06 1.45 -11.95
N PRO A 27 1.35 0.53 -11.27
CA PRO A 27 -0.11 0.48 -11.01
C PRO A 27 -0.58 1.14 -9.70
N GLY A 28 0.26 1.92 -9.00
CA GLY A 28 0.00 2.48 -7.68
C GLY A 28 -0.92 3.70 -7.64
N HIS A 29 -0.53 4.71 -6.86
CA HIS A 29 -1.38 5.87 -6.54
C HIS A 29 -1.93 6.62 -7.75
N HIS A 30 -1.08 6.92 -8.75
CA HIS A 30 -1.53 7.66 -9.93
C HIS A 30 -2.63 6.90 -10.67
N HIS A 31 -2.43 5.59 -10.90
CA HIS A 31 -3.43 4.74 -11.55
C HIS A 31 -4.74 4.71 -10.76
N GLN A 32 -4.70 4.42 -9.45
CA GLN A 32 -5.88 4.37 -8.59
C GLN A 32 -6.67 5.67 -8.60
N ILE A 33 -5.96 6.80 -8.45
CA ILE A 33 -6.60 8.13 -8.36
C ILE A 33 -7.17 8.53 -9.72
N ALA A 34 -6.43 8.36 -10.82
CA ALA A 34 -6.91 8.67 -12.16
C ALA A 34 -8.16 7.84 -12.50
N HIS A 35 -8.12 6.53 -12.23
CA HIS A 35 -9.26 5.63 -12.43
C HIS A 35 -10.51 6.11 -11.68
N SER A 36 -10.37 6.48 -10.39
CA SER A 36 -11.48 7.03 -9.61
C SER A 36 -11.98 8.37 -10.15
N MET A 37 -11.07 9.25 -10.59
CA MET A 37 -11.44 10.60 -11.07
C MET A 37 -12.10 10.58 -12.45
N GLU A 38 -11.76 9.61 -13.29
CA GLU A 38 -12.28 9.44 -14.65
C GLU A 38 -13.57 8.61 -14.71
N ASN A 39 -13.96 7.96 -13.62
CA ASN A 39 -15.17 7.15 -13.55
C ASN A 39 -16.42 8.05 -13.36
N ASP A 40 -17.15 8.31 -14.47
CA ASP A 40 -18.32 9.15 -14.47
C ASP A 40 -19.57 8.52 -13.80
N ASP A 41 -19.56 7.22 -13.53
CA ASP A 41 -20.62 6.53 -12.78
C ASP A 41 -20.56 6.83 -11.27
N LEU A 42 -19.42 7.36 -10.80
CA LEU A 42 -19.26 7.76 -9.42
C LEU A 42 -19.79 9.18 -9.16
N THR A 43 -20.40 9.37 -7.99
CA THR A 43 -20.77 10.71 -7.53
C THR A 43 -19.52 11.59 -7.36
N LEU A 44 -19.66 12.91 -7.50
CA LEU A 44 -18.57 13.86 -7.28
C LEU A 44 -17.92 13.69 -5.90
N TYR A 45 -18.71 13.32 -4.89
CA TYR A 45 -18.18 13.04 -3.56
C TYR A 45 -17.22 11.84 -3.55
N ARG A 46 -17.54 10.75 -4.24
CA ARG A 46 -16.66 9.58 -4.33
C ARG A 46 -15.42 9.83 -5.18
N ARG A 47 -15.56 10.63 -6.24
CA ARG A 47 -14.45 11.00 -7.14
C ARG A 47 -13.44 11.91 -6.45
N PHE A 48 -13.89 12.93 -5.70
CA PHE A 48 -13.06 14.04 -5.26
C PHE A 48 -13.11 14.33 -3.77
N GLY A 49 -14.16 13.94 -3.07
CA GLY A 49 -14.46 14.42 -1.72
C GLY A 49 -13.98 13.51 -0.59
N TYR A 50 -13.92 12.21 -0.81
CA TYR A 50 -13.63 11.24 0.25
C TYR A 50 -12.49 10.30 -0.13
N ARG A 51 -11.55 10.13 0.80
CA ARG A 51 -10.42 9.22 0.63
C ARG A 51 -10.06 8.58 1.96
N THR A 52 -9.86 7.26 1.97
CA THR A 52 -9.30 6.55 3.12
C THR A 52 -7.83 6.23 2.90
N SER A 53 -7.01 6.62 3.87
CA SER A 53 -5.57 6.35 3.82
C SER A 53 -5.29 4.84 3.75
N ALA A 54 -6.03 4.02 4.53
CA ALA A 54 -5.83 2.57 4.54
C ALA A 54 -6.07 1.90 3.18
N PHE A 55 -7.06 2.35 2.41
CA PHE A 55 -7.28 1.83 1.07
C PHE A 55 -6.26 2.37 0.07
N SER A 56 -6.00 3.69 0.08
CA SER A 56 -5.08 4.33 -0.86
C SER A 56 -3.64 3.81 -0.70
N GLU A 57 -3.12 3.80 0.52
CA GLU A 57 -1.75 3.32 0.81
C GLU A 57 -1.64 1.80 0.69
N GLY A 58 -2.72 1.09 1.09
CA GLY A 58 -2.79 -0.36 0.94
C GLY A 58 -2.75 -0.80 -0.51
N TRP A 59 -3.48 -0.11 -1.40
CA TRP A 59 -3.41 -0.36 -2.84
C TRP A 59 -2.01 -0.10 -3.40
N ALA A 60 -1.39 1.03 -3.06
CA ALA A 60 -0.06 1.36 -3.58
C ALA A 60 1.01 0.36 -3.12
N LEU A 61 0.93 -0.13 -1.87
CA LEU A 61 1.83 -1.18 -1.39
C LEU A 61 1.54 -2.54 -2.05
N TYR A 62 0.27 -2.87 -2.27
CA TYR A 62 -0.13 -4.05 -3.05
C TYR A 62 0.37 -3.97 -4.50
N ALA A 63 0.37 -2.79 -5.10
CA ALA A 63 0.87 -2.54 -6.45
C ALA A 63 2.38 -2.84 -6.60
N GLU A 64 3.17 -2.61 -5.56
CA GLU A 64 4.59 -3.01 -5.53
C GLU A 64 4.74 -4.53 -5.63
N GLN A 65 3.95 -5.29 -4.86
CA GLN A 65 3.92 -6.76 -4.94
C GLN A 65 3.40 -7.24 -6.29
N LEU A 66 2.35 -6.61 -6.81
CA LEU A 66 1.80 -6.95 -8.13
C LEU A 66 2.84 -6.77 -9.24
N ALA A 67 3.66 -5.72 -9.16
CA ALA A 67 4.77 -5.51 -10.09
C ALA A 67 5.82 -6.63 -10.03
N LEU A 68 6.12 -7.13 -8.83
CA LEU A 68 7.01 -8.28 -8.65
C LEU A 68 6.42 -9.55 -9.28
N GLU A 69 5.15 -9.85 -8.99
CA GLU A 69 4.42 -11.00 -9.53
C GLU A 69 4.31 -10.95 -11.07
N ALA A 70 4.21 -9.76 -11.64
CA ALA A 70 4.18 -9.53 -13.09
C ALA A 70 5.58 -9.60 -13.77
N GLY A 71 6.65 -9.86 -13.00
CA GLY A 71 8.02 -9.95 -13.52
C GLY A 71 8.64 -8.61 -13.92
N LEU A 72 8.10 -7.48 -13.39
CA LEU A 72 8.61 -6.14 -13.68
C LEU A 72 9.84 -5.75 -12.84
N ALA A 73 10.27 -6.64 -11.94
CA ALA A 73 11.48 -6.52 -11.14
C ALA A 73 12.49 -7.64 -11.48
N PRO A 74 13.02 -7.67 -12.72
CA PRO A 74 13.87 -8.77 -13.19
C PRO A 74 15.29 -8.76 -12.57
N ASP A 75 15.71 -7.63 -12.01
CA ASP A 75 16.99 -7.53 -11.31
C ASP A 75 16.80 -7.88 -9.82
N PRO A 76 17.63 -8.74 -9.21
CA PRO A 76 17.57 -9.03 -7.79
C PRO A 76 17.64 -7.79 -6.88
N TYR A 77 18.25 -6.72 -7.33
CA TYR A 77 18.25 -5.44 -6.60
C TYR A 77 16.90 -4.74 -6.66
N ASP A 78 16.15 -4.86 -7.75
CA ASP A 78 14.78 -4.34 -7.83
C ASP A 78 13.85 -5.10 -6.87
N GLU A 79 13.97 -6.43 -6.81
CA GLU A 79 13.27 -7.27 -5.85
C GLU A 79 13.63 -6.90 -4.41
N LEU A 80 14.91 -6.69 -4.11
CA LEU A 80 15.36 -6.20 -2.81
C LEU A 80 14.68 -4.89 -2.43
N GLY A 81 14.51 -3.98 -3.40
CA GLY A 81 13.81 -2.70 -3.18
C GLY A 81 12.36 -2.90 -2.75
N ILE A 82 11.63 -3.82 -3.40
CA ILE A 82 10.24 -4.16 -3.05
C ILE A 82 10.18 -4.77 -1.64
N LEU A 83 11.02 -5.75 -1.34
CA LEU A 83 11.07 -6.41 -0.04
C LEU A 83 11.46 -5.43 1.10
N GLN A 84 12.39 -4.51 0.83
CA GLN A 84 12.74 -3.46 1.79
C GLN A 84 11.59 -2.49 2.02
N SER A 85 10.86 -2.12 0.96
CA SER A 85 9.66 -1.31 1.06
C SER A 85 8.59 -1.99 1.91
N GLU A 86 8.40 -3.28 1.72
CA GLU A 86 7.42 -4.07 2.47
C GLU A 86 7.79 -4.21 3.96
N ILE A 87 9.05 -4.59 4.27
CA ILE A 87 9.47 -4.71 5.67
C ILE A 87 9.41 -3.36 6.40
N PHE A 88 9.74 -2.27 5.72
CA PHE A 88 9.59 -0.93 6.28
C PHE A 88 8.13 -0.65 6.68
N ARG A 89 7.14 -0.97 5.82
CA ARG A 89 5.71 -0.79 6.12
C ARG A 89 5.22 -1.76 7.20
N ALA A 90 5.76 -2.97 7.27
CA ALA A 90 5.46 -3.90 8.37
C ALA A 90 5.99 -3.38 9.71
N VAL A 91 7.21 -2.83 9.73
CA VAL A 91 7.81 -2.21 10.94
C VAL A 91 6.98 -1.03 11.44
N ARG A 92 6.35 -0.26 10.53
CA ARG A 92 5.44 0.83 10.91
C ARG A 92 4.29 0.36 11.81
N LEU A 93 3.73 -0.84 11.57
CA LEU A 93 2.69 -1.41 12.43
C LEU A 93 3.15 -1.55 13.88
N VAL A 94 4.40 -1.95 14.07
CA VAL A 94 4.98 -2.18 15.40
C VAL A 94 5.33 -0.87 16.09
N VAL A 95 6.00 0.04 15.38
CA VAL A 95 6.50 1.27 16.03
C VAL A 95 5.39 2.26 16.33
N ASP A 96 4.39 2.42 15.46
CA ASP A 96 3.26 3.31 15.71
C ASP A 96 2.45 2.84 16.94
N THR A 97 2.09 1.55 16.98
CA THR A 97 1.43 0.96 18.14
C THR A 97 2.33 0.92 19.38
N GLY A 98 3.64 0.74 19.19
CA GLY A 98 4.65 0.83 20.24
C GLY A 98 4.61 2.20 20.91
N ILE A 99 4.67 3.26 20.15
CA ILE A 99 4.66 4.65 20.64
C ILE A 99 3.31 4.97 21.32
N HIS A 100 2.21 4.80 20.60
CA HIS A 100 0.92 5.34 21.04
C HIS A 100 0.20 4.46 22.05
N TYR A 101 0.29 3.15 21.95
CA TYR A 101 -0.39 2.22 22.86
C TYR A 101 0.53 1.70 23.95
N LYS A 102 1.75 1.23 23.59
CA LYS A 102 2.70 0.63 24.56
C LYS A 102 3.61 1.65 25.24
N LYS A 103 3.51 2.94 24.88
CA LYS A 103 4.27 4.04 25.48
C LYS A 103 5.80 3.92 25.28
N TRP A 104 6.21 3.37 24.16
CA TRP A 104 7.63 3.37 23.80
C TRP A 104 8.15 4.81 23.69
N THR A 105 9.36 4.99 24.15
CA THR A 105 10.09 6.24 23.95
C THR A 105 10.44 6.40 22.46
N ARG A 106 10.73 7.63 22.07
CA ARG A 106 11.22 7.94 20.72
C ARG A 106 12.45 7.10 20.36
N ASP A 107 13.41 6.98 21.30
CA ASP A 107 14.67 6.28 21.06
C ASP A 107 14.50 4.76 20.97
N GLU A 108 13.60 4.15 21.74
CA GLU A 108 13.22 2.74 21.59
C GLU A 108 12.61 2.47 20.20
N ALA A 109 11.73 3.33 19.72
CA ALA A 109 11.10 3.20 18.41
C ALA A 109 12.16 3.35 17.28
N ILE A 110 13.09 4.31 17.38
CA ILE A 110 14.19 4.50 16.41
C ILE A 110 15.08 3.26 16.40
N ALA A 111 15.50 2.76 17.56
CA ALA A 111 16.35 1.59 17.67
C ALA A 111 15.69 0.34 17.06
N TYR A 112 14.41 0.13 17.33
CA TYR A 112 13.65 -0.97 16.75
C TYR A 112 13.60 -0.86 15.21
N MET A 113 13.17 0.29 14.66
CA MET A 113 13.08 0.52 13.22
C MET A 113 14.42 0.27 12.54
N LYS A 114 15.50 0.85 13.06
CA LYS A 114 16.85 0.67 12.52
C LYS A 114 17.26 -0.80 12.50
N SER A 115 16.98 -1.55 13.58
CA SER A 115 17.36 -2.97 13.70
C SER A 115 16.66 -3.88 12.70
N LYS A 116 15.52 -3.46 12.13
CA LYS A 116 14.68 -4.27 11.24
C LYS A 116 14.73 -3.86 9.78
N THR A 117 15.00 -2.59 9.48
CA THR A 117 14.89 -2.05 8.11
C THR A 117 16.22 -1.81 7.42
N GLY A 118 17.33 -1.71 8.18
CA GLY A 118 18.62 -1.28 7.64
C GLY A 118 18.65 0.20 7.19
N MET A 119 17.61 0.98 7.49
CA MET A 119 17.56 2.42 7.19
C MET A 119 18.59 3.20 7.99
N SER A 120 19.01 4.37 7.48
CA SER A 120 19.92 5.27 8.17
C SER A 120 19.32 5.83 9.47
N ASP A 121 20.17 6.28 10.39
CA ASP A 121 19.73 6.94 11.63
C ASP A 121 18.85 8.15 11.35
N THR A 122 19.17 8.91 10.32
CA THR A 122 18.41 10.12 9.94
C THR A 122 17.02 9.76 9.46
N GLU A 123 16.89 8.76 8.56
CA GLU A 123 15.61 8.30 8.07
C GLU A 123 14.73 7.74 9.20
N CYS A 124 15.28 6.86 10.04
CA CYS A 124 14.54 6.32 11.19
C CYS A 124 14.04 7.43 12.12
N ARG A 125 14.88 8.44 12.38
CA ARG A 125 14.50 9.59 13.23
C ARG A 125 13.35 10.38 12.63
N VAL A 126 13.45 10.75 11.37
CA VAL A 126 12.42 11.53 10.66
C VAL A 126 11.09 10.79 10.64
N GLU A 127 11.12 9.49 10.33
CA GLU A 127 9.91 8.67 10.29
C GLU A 127 9.28 8.52 11.68
N ILE A 128 10.05 8.23 12.73
CA ILE A 128 9.51 8.10 14.09
C ILE A 128 8.93 9.43 14.59
N GLU A 129 9.57 10.56 14.32
CA GLU A 129 9.05 11.89 14.67
C GLU A 129 7.75 12.20 13.93
N ARG A 130 7.63 11.77 12.67
CA ARG A 130 6.37 11.85 11.88
C ARG A 130 5.26 11.04 12.54
N TYR A 131 5.53 9.82 13.01
CA TYR A 131 4.50 8.97 13.63
C TYR A 131 4.03 9.54 14.98
N ILE A 132 4.92 10.15 15.76
CA ILE A 132 4.56 10.79 17.02
C ILE A 132 3.50 11.89 16.81
N VAL A 133 3.62 12.68 15.74
CA VAL A 133 2.70 13.79 15.47
C VAL A 133 1.51 13.39 14.59
N TRP A 134 1.54 12.20 14.00
CA TRP A 134 0.48 11.70 13.11
C TRP A 134 0.09 10.25 13.44
N PRO A 135 -0.56 10.01 14.60
CA PRO A 135 -0.92 8.67 15.07
C PRO A 135 -1.79 7.89 14.07
N GLY A 136 -1.44 6.63 13.85
CA GLY A 136 -2.22 5.68 13.05
C GLY A 136 -2.05 5.78 11.53
N GLN A 137 -1.53 6.90 10.99
CA GLN A 137 -1.33 7.01 9.54
C GLN A 137 -0.34 5.96 9.02
N ALA A 138 0.72 5.71 9.79
CA ALA A 138 1.74 4.73 9.44
C ALA A 138 1.21 3.28 9.33
N LEU A 139 0.10 2.95 10.00
CA LEU A 139 -0.56 1.64 9.93
C LEU A 139 -1.25 1.39 8.60
N SER A 140 -1.72 2.44 7.95
CA SER A 140 -2.58 2.42 6.76
C SER A 140 -2.04 1.52 5.65
N TYR A 141 -0.75 1.60 5.38
CA TYR A 141 -0.06 0.89 4.31
C TYR A 141 -0.22 -0.63 4.41
N LYS A 142 0.31 -1.20 5.47
CA LYS A 142 0.36 -2.66 5.62
C LYS A 142 -1.00 -3.25 5.99
N VAL A 143 -1.82 -2.55 6.78
CA VAL A 143 -3.20 -2.97 7.09
C VAL A 143 -4.03 -3.04 5.80
N GLY A 144 -3.94 -2.01 4.95
CA GLY A 144 -4.67 -2.00 3.69
C GLY A 144 -4.20 -3.10 2.73
N MET A 145 -2.87 -3.28 2.57
CA MET A 145 -2.31 -4.35 1.75
C MET A 145 -2.77 -5.74 2.23
N ILE A 146 -2.69 -6.01 3.53
CA ILE A 146 -3.14 -7.30 4.11
C ILE A 146 -4.60 -7.55 3.75
N LYS A 147 -5.48 -6.56 3.94
CA LYS A 147 -6.90 -6.70 3.60
C LYS A 147 -7.11 -6.99 2.10
N ILE A 148 -6.41 -6.28 1.21
CA ILE A 148 -6.53 -6.53 -0.24
C ILE A 148 -6.06 -7.95 -0.60
N LEU A 149 -4.96 -8.41 0.00
CA LEU A 149 -4.45 -9.78 -0.21
C LEU A 149 -5.40 -10.85 0.35
N GLU A 150 -5.99 -10.62 1.53
CA GLU A 150 -7.02 -11.50 2.09
C GLU A 150 -8.24 -11.62 1.16
N LEU A 151 -8.70 -10.50 0.62
CA LEU A 151 -9.83 -10.47 -0.31
C LEU A 151 -9.49 -11.15 -1.64
N ARG A 152 -8.28 -10.95 -2.14
CA ARG A 152 -7.79 -11.65 -3.34
C ARG A 152 -7.77 -13.16 -3.13
N GLN A 153 -7.22 -13.61 -2.00
CA GLN A 153 -7.19 -15.04 -1.67
C GLN A 153 -8.60 -15.61 -1.53
N LYS A 154 -9.50 -14.91 -0.83
CA LYS A 154 -10.91 -15.28 -0.71
C LYS A 154 -11.57 -15.47 -2.08
N ALA A 155 -11.34 -14.54 -3.01
CA ALA A 155 -11.89 -14.63 -4.37
C ALA A 155 -11.28 -15.81 -5.14
N MET A 156 -9.98 -16.04 -5.04
CA MET A 156 -9.31 -17.19 -5.66
C MET A 156 -9.85 -18.52 -5.14
N ASP A 157 -10.02 -18.65 -3.82
CA ASP A 157 -10.53 -19.87 -3.19
C ASP A 157 -12.00 -20.15 -3.57
N ALA A 158 -12.81 -19.10 -3.67
CA ALA A 158 -14.24 -19.23 -4.00
C ALA A 158 -14.49 -19.54 -5.49
N LEU A 159 -13.70 -18.94 -6.38
CA LEU A 159 -13.93 -18.98 -7.82
C LEU A 159 -13.11 -20.05 -8.57
N GLY A 160 -11.99 -20.49 -8.01
CA GLY A 160 -11.11 -21.45 -8.66
C GLY A 160 -10.73 -21.01 -10.08
N ASP A 161 -11.03 -21.85 -11.08
CA ASP A 161 -10.73 -21.57 -12.49
C ASP A 161 -11.51 -20.39 -13.08
N LYS A 162 -12.59 -19.93 -12.42
CA LYS A 162 -13.34 -18.73 -12.82
C LYS A 162 -12.70 -17.42 -12.32
N PHE A 163 -11.66 -17.49 -11.46
CA PHE A 163 -11.03 -16.28 -10.94
C PHE A 163 -10.33 -15.47 -12.04
N SER A 164 -10.65 -14.19 -12.09
CA SER A 164 -10.02 -13.22 -12.98
C SER A 164 -9.39 -12.10 -12.15
N ILE A 165 -8.08 -11.92 -12.28
CA ILE A 165 -7.38 -10.83 -11.59
C ILE A 165 -7.87 -9.44 -12.03
N LYS A 166 -8.35 -9.31 -13.28
CA LYS A 166 -8.91 -8.07 -13.81
C LYS A 166 -10.22 -7.74 -13.12
N ASP A 167 -11.12 -8.72 -13.02
CA ASP A 167 -12.43 -8.53 -12.40
C ASP A 167 -12.27 -8.24 -10.90
N PHE A 168 -11.31 -8.92 -10.24
CA PHE A 168 -10.94 -8.59 -8.87
C PHE A 168 -10.45 -7.14 -8.74
N HIS A 169 -9.55 -6.67 -9.62
CA HIS A 169 -9.09 -5.30 -9.57
C HIS A 169 -10.20 -4.28 -9.87
N SER A 170 -11.12 -4.59 -10.78
CA SER A 170 -12.31 -3.78 -11.02
C SER A 170 -13.18 -3.68 -9.75
N ALA A 171 -13.47 -4.80 -9.10
CA ALA A 171 -14.23 -4.80 -7.84
C ALA A 171 -13.56 -3.98 -6.73
N VAL A 172 -12.22 -3.91 -6.74
CA VAL A 172 -11.46 -3.10 -5.78
C VAL A 172 -11.45 -1.61 -6.15
N LEU A 173 -11.31 -1.25 -7.44
CA LEU A 173 -11.00 0.13 -7.87
C LEU A 173 -12.21 0.94 -8.35
N ASP A 174 -13.28 0.32 -8.87
CA ASP A 174 -14.37 1.02 -9.56
C ASP A 174 -15.28 1.85 -8.65
N HIS A 175 -15.03 1.82 -7.33
CA HIS A 175 -15.91 2.43 -6.33
C HIS A 175 -15.32 3.69 -5.66
N GLY A 176 -14.26 4.27 -6.24
CA GLY A 176 -13.52 5.39 -5.66
C GLY A 176 -12.48 4.95 -4.64
N ILE A 177 -12.30 5.71 -3.56
CA ILE A 177 -11.33 5.40 -2.50
C ILE A 177 -12.07 5.18 -1.16
N PRO A 178 -12.89 4.11 -1.06
CA PRO A 178 -13.79 3.88 0.06
C PRO A 178 -13.06 3.28 1.29
N PRO A 179 -13.75 3.16 2.44
CA PRO A 179 -13.30 2.32 3.55
C PRO A 179 -13.13 0.85 3.14
N LEU A 180 -12.19 0.14 3.77
CA LEU A 180 -11.87 -1.25 3.45
C LEU A 180 -13.07 -2.21 3.54
N PHE A 181 -14.01 -1.97 4.45
CA PHE A 181 -15.23 -2.82 4.54
C PHE A 181 -16.15 -2.68 3.33
N ILE A 182 -16.15 -1.53 2.65
CA ILE A 182 -16.88 -1.35 1.39
C ILE A 182 -16.17 -2.10 0.26
N VAL A 183 -14.82 -2.07 0.24
CA VAL A 183 -14.05 -2.88 -0.72
C VAL A 183 -14.37 -4.37 -0.55
N GLU A 184 -14.44 -4.84 0.70
CA GLU A 184 -14.83 -6.24 1.01
C GLU A 184 -16.22 -6.57 0.45
N GLN A 185 -17.22 -5.71 0.69
CA GLN A 185 -18.56 -5.90 0.15
C GLN A 185 -18.56 -6.00 -1.40
N LYS A 186 -17.76 -5.18 -2.07
CA LYS A 186 -17.70 -5.18 -3.54
C LYS A 186 -17.02 -6.43 -4.11
N VAL A 187 -16.01 -6.92 -3.41
CA VAL A 187 -15.38 -8.21 -3.76
C VAL A 187 -16.36 -9.37 -3.51
N ASP A 188 -17.16 -9.32 -2.44
CA ASP A 188 -18.17 -10.35 -2.17
C ASP A 188 -19.28 -10.35 -3.23
N GLU A 189 -19.78 -9.19 -3.63
CA GLU A 189 -20.73 -9.02 -4.74
C GLU A 189 -20.16 -9.63 -6.05
N MET A 190 -18.91 -9.31 -6.39
CA MET A 190 -18.23 -9.87 -7.57
C MET A 190 -18.13 -11.40 -7.53
N ILE A 191 -17.81 -11.98 -6.36
CA ILE A 191 -17.75 -13.44 -6.18
C ILE A 191 -19.14 -14.05 -6.42
N GLU A 192 -20.18 -13.49 -5.81
CA GLU A 192 -21.56 -13.99 -5.97
C GLU A 192 -22.02 -13.92 -7.42
N GLU A 193 -21.76 -12.84 -8.13
CA GLU A 193 -22.08 -12.67 -9.54
C GLU A 193 -21.40 -13.72 -10.43
N ALA A 194 -20.08 -13.93 -10.21
CA ALA A 194 -19.30 -14.91 -10.97
C ALA A 194 -19.71 -16.37 -10.70
N LEU A 195 -20.20 -16.69 -9.50
CA LEU A 195 -20.71 -18.02 -9.18
C LEU A 195 -22.06 -18.29 -9.84
N ASN A 196 -22.89 -17.26 -10.05
CA ASN A 196 -24.23 -17.37 -10.62
C ASN A 196 -24.25 -17.25 -12.16
N SER A 197 -23.13 -16.88 -12.79
CA SER A 197 -22.92 -16.85 -14.24
C SER A 197 -22.41 -18.19 -14.78
#